data_311539f12ab0ab8ec8f67ce59584b7ee
#
_entry.id   311539f12ab0ab8ec8f67ce59584b7ee
#
_cell.length_a   1.000
_cell.length_b   1.000
_cell.length_c   1.000
_cell.angle_alpha   90.00
_cell.angle_beta   90.00
_cell.angle_gamma   90.00
#
_symmetry.space_group_name_H-M   'P 1'
#
loop_
_entity.id
_entity.type
_entity.pdbx_description
1 polymer ?
#
loop_
_entity_poly.entity_id
_entity_poly.type
_entity_poly.pdbx_seq_one_letter_code
_entity_poly.pdbx_strand_id
1 'polypeptide(L)'
;MIRKLALAVTGLALTLGAGSALAAGELNIYNWGNYTNPKLIEKFEKETSIKVTITDYDSNDTALAKVKAGGHGFDIVVPSASYVPIWISEGLLLESRPDQMPNFKNVEEKWVNVDWDPGRKYSVPWQWGSTGVVVNTKYYNGDINTSAMWLDPPDELKGKINVVPEMGDVMNLAIMYYGGDVCTGDKTVLKKVRDGLVAAKKHWLGMDYGNLEKFAKED
;
A
#
# COMPACT_ATOMS: atom_id res chain seq x y z
N MET A 1 71.83 -55.31 9.89
CA MET A 1 71.35 -54.74 8.60
C MET A 1 69.92 -54.41 8.75
N ILE A 2 69.58 -53.10 8.94
CA ILE A 2 68.21 -52.61 9.14
C ILE A 2 67.92 -51.71 7.97
N ARG A 3 67.03 -52.13 7.08
CA ARG A 3 66.51 -51.31 5.96
C ARG A 3 65.43 -50.37 6.46
N LYS A 4 65.65 -49.07 6.36
CA LYS A 4 64.65 -48.04 6.61
C LYS A 4 63.81 -47.93 5.36
N LEU A 5 62.48 -48.15 5.52
CA LEU A 5 61.46 -47.87 4.53
C LEU A 5 60.91 -46.47 4.82
N ALA A 6 61.10 -45.53 3.87
CA ALA A 6 60.52 -44.20 3.92
C ALA A 6 59.15 -44.23 3.21
N LEU A 7 58.08 -44.04 3.95
CA LEU A 7 56.74 -43.78 3.37
C LEU A 7 56.63 -42.31 3.05
N ALA A 8 56.48 -41.97 1.78
CA ALA A 8 56.11 -40.66 1.30
C ALA A 8 54.58 -40.58 1.35
N VAL A 9 54.05 -39.75 2.26
CA VAL A 9 52.64 -39.42 2.33
C VAL A 9 52.42 -38.19 1.47
N THR A 10 51.86 -38.36 0.27
CA THR A 10 51.43 -37.26 -0.61
C THR A 10 50.07 -36.76 -0.14
N GLY A 11 50.07 -35.67 0.61
CA GLY A 11 48.85 -34.98 1.03
C GLY A 11 48.17 -34.26 -0.14
N LEU A 12 47.07 -34.80 -0.63
CA LEU A 12 46.20 -34.16 -1.58
C LEU A 12 45.31 -33.17 -0.81
N ALA A 13 45.69 -31.88 -0.81
CA ALA A 13 44.86 -30.81 -0.25
C ALA A 13 43.67 -30.54 -1.19
N LEU A 14 42.51 -31.13 -0.87
CA LEU A 14 41.25 -30.72 -1.44
C LEU A 14 40.88 -29.36 -0.84
N THR A 15 41.14 -28.27 -1.58
CA THR A 15 40.53 -26.96 -1.31
C THR A 15 39.05 -27.02 -1.73
N LEU A 16 38.20 -27.34 -0.76
CA LEU A 16 36.77 -27.09 -0.88
C LEU A 16 36.59 -25.58 -0.93
N GLY A 17 36.47 -25.05 -2.13
CA GLY A 17 35.93 -23.73 -2.36
C GLY A 17 34.47 -23.72 -1.89
N ALA A 18 34.25 -23.39 -0.64
CA ALA A 18 32.91 -23.03 -0.16
C ALA A 18 32.51 -21.75 -0.84
N GLY A 19 31.95 -21.84 -2.05
CA GLY A 19 31.14 -20.81 -2.61
C GLY A 19 30.01 -20.58 -1.61
N SER A 20 30.01 -19.43 -0.95
CA SER A 20 28.86 -18.97 -0.17
C SER A 20 27.70 -18.94 -1.14
N ALA A 21 26.88 -19.97 -1.17
CA ALA A 21 25.54 -19.88 -1.72
C ALA A 21 24.85 -18.80 -0.88
N LEU A 22 24.79 -17.58 -1.42
CA LEU A 22 23.90 -16.57 -0.87
C LEU A 22 22.53 -17.21 -0.89
N ALA A 23 22.01 -17.53 0.30
CA ALA A 23 20.66 -18.00 0.43
C ALA A 23 19.78 -16.97 -0.25
N ALA A 24 19.06 -17.38 -1.30
CA ALA A 24 18.10 -16.54 -1.95
C ALA A 24 17.11 -16.09 -0.89
N GLY A 25 17.07 -14.79 -0.60
CA GLY A 25 16.16 -14.24 0.38
C GLY A 25 14.73 -14.27 -0.14
N GLU A 26 13.76 -14.18 0.76
CA GLU A 26 12.36 -13.97 0.43
C GLU A 26 11.93 -12.63 1.01
N LEU A 27 11.05 -11.91 0.30
CA LEU A 27 10.48 -10.64 0.72
C LEU A 27 8.97 -10.67 0.49
N ASN A 28 8.21 -10.55 1.58
CA ASN A 28 6.75 -10.57 1.56
C ASN A 28 6.22 -9.15 1.77
N ILE A 29 5.57 -8.61 0.75
CA ILE A 29 5.05 -7.24 0.74
C ILE A 29 3.52 -7.27 0.81
N TYR A 30 2.94 -6.54 1.76
CA TYR A 30 1.51 -6.34 1.89
C TYR A 30 1.15 -4.95 1.38
N ASN A 31 0.48 -4.87 0.24
CA ASN A 31 0.29 -3.64 -0.52
C ASN A 31 -1.14 -3.51 -1.06
N TRP A 32 -1.46 -2.36 -1.58
CA TRP A 32 -2.67 -2.12 -2.35
C TRP A 32 -2.64 -2.87 -3.68
N GLY A 33 -3.78 -3.35 -4.13
CA GLY A 33 -3.91 -3.92 -5.46
C GLY A 33 -3.48 -2.91 -6.55
N ASN A 34 -2.83 -3.41 -7.61
CA ASN A 34 -2.35 -2.63 -8.76
C ASN A 34 -1.33 -1.51 -8.45
N TYR A 35 -0.73 -1.47 -7.26
CA TYR A 35 0.26 -0.46 -6.88
C TYR A 35 1.69 -0.77 -7.34
N THR A 36 1.94 -1.95 -7.88
CA THR A 36 3.29 -2.39 -8.23
C THR A 36 3.36 -2.86 -9.67
N ASN A 37 4.27 -2.30 -10.44
CA ASN A 37 4.54 -2.79 -11.79
C ASN A 37 5.28 -4.14 -11.71
N PRO A 38 4.72 -5.24 -12.26
CA PRO A 38 5.35 -6.57 -12.22
C PRO A 38 6.77 -6.59 -12.77
N LYS A 39 7.05 -5.82 -13.82
CA LYS A 39 8.39 -5.73 -14.41
C LYS A 39 9.43 -5.14 -13.45
N LEU A 40 9.00 -4.31 -12.50
CA LEU A 40 9.90 -3.77 -11.47
C LEU A 40 10.30 -4.88 -10.48
N ILE A 41 9.36 -5.74 -10.13
CA ILE A 41 9.61 -6.89 -9.27
C ILE A 41 10.54 -7.89 -9.96
N GLU A 42 10.25 -8.25 -11.21
CA GLU A 42 11.12 -9.13 -12.00
C GLU A 42 12.56 -8.60 -12.08
N LYS A 43 12.72 -7.29 -12.28
CA LYS A 43 14.03 -6.63 -12.30
C LYS A 43 14.73 -6.76 -10.95
N PHE A 44 14.03 -6.46 -9.85
CA PHE A 44 14.57 -6.56 -8.50
C PHE A 44 15.02 -7.99 -8.17
N GLU A 45 14.18 -8.98 -8.44
CA GLU A 45 14.49 -10.39 -8.23
C GLU A 45 15.73 -10.83 -9.03
N LYS A 46 15.84 -10.39 -10.29
CA LYS A 46 16.99 -10.68 -11.14
C LYS A 46 18.29 -10.07 -10.62
N GLU A 47 18.21 -8.83 -10.09
CA GLU A 47 19.39 -8.10 -9.61
C GLU A 47 19.85 -8.56 -8.22
N THR A 48 18.91 -9.00 -7.38
CA THR A 48 19.18 -9.29 -5.96
C THR A 48 19.16 -10.78 -5.63
N SER A 49 18.57 -11.61 -6.48
CA SER A 49 18.24 -13.01 -6.18
C SER A 49 17.29 -13.16 -4.96
N ILE A 50 16.55 -12.11 -4.60
CA ILE A 50 15.53 -12.13 -3.54
C ILE A 50 14.18 -12.34 -4.22
N LYS A 51 13.47 -13.40 -3.83
CA LYS A 51 12.11 -13.66 -4.31
C LYS A 51 11.10 -12.74 -3.62
N VAL A 52 10.23 -12.10 -4.39
CA VAL A 52 9.22 -11.18 -3.87
C VAL A 52 7.82 -11.77 -4.00
N THR A 53 7.08 -11.77 -2.90
CA THR A 53 5.66 -12.12 -2.89
C THR A 53 4.86 -10.88 -2.48
N ILE A 54 3.89 -10.48 -3.31
CA ILE A 54 2.98 -9.38 -2.99
C ILE A 54 1.63 -9.98 -2.64
N THR A 55 1.10 -9.57 -1.50
CA THR A 55 -0.28 -9.85 -1.08
C THR A 55 -1.05 -8.54 -1.11
N ASP A 56 -2.19 -8.53 -1.77
CA ASP A 56 -2.99 -7.32 -1.93
C ASP A 56 -3.99 -7.13 -0.80
N TYR A 57 -4.32 -5.87 -0.53
CA TYR A 57 -5.44 -5.46 0.31
C TYR A 57 -6.21 -4.29 -0.31
N ASP A 58 -7.39 -4.00 0.19
CA ASP A 58 -8.37 -3.05 -0.35
C ASP A 58 -8.67 -1.86 0.58
N SER A 59 -8.24 -1.92 1.84
CA SER A 59 -8.41 -0.83 2.80
C SER A 59 -7.35 -0.84 3.90
N ASN A 60 -7.00 0.34 4.43
CA ASN A 60 -6.08 0.45 5.56
C ASN A 60 -6.57 -0.31 6.80
N ASP A 61 -7.90 -0.33 7.04
CA ASP A 61 -8.50 -1.02 8.18
C ASP A 61 -8.28 -2.53 8.09
N THR A 62 -8.48 -3.12 6.91
CA THR A 62 -8.21 -4.54 6.65
C THR A 62 -6.73 -4.85 6.88
N ALA A 63 -5.82 -4.01 6.36
CA ALA A 63 -4.39 -4.20 6.51
C ALA A 63 -3.96 -4.11 7.98
N LEU A 64 -4.43 -3.10 8.71
CA LEU A 64 -4.14 -2.91 10.13
C LEU A 64 -4.63 -4.09 10.96
N ALA A 65 -5.87 -4.50 10.77
CA ALA A 65 -6.46 -5.63 11.49
C ALA A 65 -5.69 -6.93 11.26
N LYS A 66 -5.28 -7.20 10.01
CA LYS A 66 -4.51 -8.38 9.63
C LYS A 66 -3.15 -8.43 10.33
N VAL A 67 -2.41 -7.32 10.35
CA VAL A 67 -1.09 -7.26 10.96
C VAL A 67 -1.19 -7.30 12.49
N LYS A 68 -2.17 -6.63 13.09
CA LYS A 68 -2.44 -6.71 14.55
C LYS A 68 -2.77 -8.14 15.02
N ALA A 69 -3.38 -8.95 14.19
CA ALA A 69 -3.67 -10.34 14.52
C ALA A 69 -2.40 -11.22 14.63
N GLY A 70 -1.28 -10.75 14.08
CA GLY A 70 0.00 -11.46 14.09
C GLY A 70 0.07 -12.67 13.16
N GLY A 71 1.22 -13.31 13.10
CA GLY A 71 1.44 -14.55 12.32
C GLY A 71 1.28 -14.39 10.81
N HIS A 72 1.36 -13.15 10.30
CA HIS A 72 1.09 -12.83 8.89
C HIS A 72 2.27 -13.09 7.95
N GLY A 73 3.52 -13.05 8.45
CA GLY A 73 4.73 -13.28 7.65
C GLY A 73 5.08 -12.14 6.67
N PHE A 74 4.51 -10.95 6.82
CA PHE A 74 4.85 -9.80 5.99
C PHE A 74 6.08 -9.08 6.53
N ASP A 75 6.98 -8.69 5.60
CA ASP A 75 8.20 -7.93 5.90
C ASP A 75 7.97 -6.43 5.68
N ILE A 76 7.16 -6.06 4.67
CA ILE A 76 6.82 -4.69 4.34
C ILE A 76 5.31 -4.54 4.25
N VAL A 77 4.80 -3.43 4.76
CA VAL A 77 3.41 -2.99 4.58
C VAL A 77 3.39 -1.57 4.00
N VAL A 78 2.41 -1.26 3.17
CA VAL A 78 2.31 0.03 2.46
C VAL A 78 1.01 0.76 2.84
N PRO A 79 0.87 1.27 4.08
CA PRO A 79 -0.32 2.01 4.49
C PRO A 79 -0.35 3.42 3.90
N SER A 80 -1.53 4.02 3.89
CA SER A 80 -1.67 5.45 3.61
C SER A 80 -0.98 6.28 4.70
N ALA A 81 -0.48 7.46 4.34
CA ALA A 81 0.24 8.37 5.23
C ALA A 81 -0.51 8.65 6.54
N SER A 82 -1.84 8.81 6.48
CA SER A 82 -2.70 9.03 7.65
C SER A 82 -2.73 7.86 8.65
N TYR A 83 -2.40 6.66 8.22
CA TYR A 83 -2.34 5.46 9.08
C TYR A 83 -0.96 5.21 9.68
N VAL A 84 0.10 5.75 9.11
CA VAL A 84 1.48 5.55 9.61
C VAL A 84 1.62 5.88 11.11
N PRO A 85 1.09 7.01 11.65
CA PRO A 85 1.13 7.29 13.08
C PRO A 85 0.43 6.22 13.94
N ILE A 86 -0.66 5.64 13.44
CA ILE A 86 -1.38 4.57 14.13
C ILE A 86 -0.50 3.32 14.22
N TRP A 87 0.12 2.92 13.11
CA TRP A 87 1.02 1.78 13.05
C TRP A 87 2.22 1.94 13.97
N ILE A 88 2.78 3.16 14.05
CA ILE A 88 3.89 3.49 14.97
C ILE A 88 3.43 3.38 16.43
N SER A 89 2.30 4.01 16.77
CA SER A 89 1.78 4.02 18.16
C SER A 89 1.38 2.65 18.68
N GLU A 90 0.95 1.76 17.78
CA GLU A 90 0.61 0.37 18.08
C GLU A 90 1.84 -0.55 18.12
N GLY A 91 3.06 -0.02 17.84
CA GLY A 91 4.30 -0.79 17.85
C GLY A 91 4.39 -1.83 16.73
N LEU A 92 3.70 -1.62 15.61
CA LEU A 92 3.63 -2.56 14.48
C LEU A 92 4.74 -2.35 13.44
N LEU A 93 5.48 -1.24 13.52
CA LEU A 93 6.58 -0.91 12.64
C LEU A 93 7.92 -0.93 13.35
N LEU A 94 8.94 -1.48 12.70
CA LEU A 94 10.32 -1.38 13.16
C LEU A 94 10.92 -0.03 12.76
N GLU A 95 11.73 0.57 13.64
CA GLU A 95 12.54 1.75 13.31
C GLU A 95 13.68 1.33 12.37
N SER A 96 13.36 1.21 11.08
CA SER A 96 14.26 0.70 10.04
C SER A 96 15.24 1.75 9.52
N ARG A 97 15.05 3.03 9.88
CA ARG A 97 15.90 4.17 9.51
C ARG A 97 16.14 4.26 7.99
N PRO A 98 15.09 4.30 7.15
CA PRO A 98 15.25 4.45 5.70
C PRO A 98 15.97 5.75 5.30
N ASP A 99 15.90 6.79 6.14
CA ASP A 99 16.66 8.03 5.99
C ASP A 99 18.19 7.83 5.89
N GLN A 100 18.70 6.73 6.43
CA GLN A 100 20.12 6.37 6.40
C GLN A 100 20.50 5.43 5.24
N MET A 101 19.53 4.97 4.47
CA MET A 101 19.77 4.05 3.35
C MET A 101 20.34 4.80 2.13
N PRO A 102 21.29 4.22 1.37
CA PRO A 102 21.96 4.91 0.26
C PRO A 102 21.02 5.47 -0.81
N ASN A 103 19.88 4.80 -1.05
CA ASN A 103 18.91 5.18 -2.06
C ASN A 103 17.91 6.25 -1.57
N PHE A 104 17.91 6.59 -0.29
CA PHE A 104 17.01 7.61 0.27
C PHE A 104 17.22 8.99 -0.39
N LYS A 105 18.42 9.28 -0.86
CA LYS A 105 18.74 10.49 -1.65
C LYS A 105 17.88 10.68 -2.90
N ASN A 106 17.20 9.63 -3.37
CA ASN A 106 16.30 9.69 -4.53
C ASN A 106 14.87 10.08 -4.15
N VAL A 107 14.57 10.21 -2.85
CA VAL A 107 13.27 10.68 -2.37
C VAL A 107 13.17 12.19 -2.62
N GLU A 108 12.10 12.63 -3.28
CA GLU A 108 11.85 14.05 -3.50
C GLU A 108 11.76 14.81 -2.17
N GLU A 109 12.33 16.02 -2.11
CA GLU A 109 12.45 16.82 -0.90
C GLU A 109 11.12 17.01 -0.14
N LYS A 110 10.02 17.21 -0.86
CA LYS A 110 8.67 17.35 -0.27
C LYS A 110 8.20 16.12 0.52
N TRP A 111 8.82 14.96 0.30
CA TRP A 111 8.52 13.71 0.99
C TRP A 111 9.57 13.31 2.04
N VAL A 112 10.63 14.10 2.20
CA VAL A 112 11.68 13.84 3.21
C VAL A 112 11.19 14.23 4.60
N ASN A 113 10.68 15.46 4.75
CA ASN A 113 10.16 15.95 6.02
C ASN A 113 8.64 15.91 6.02
N VAL A 114 8.06 14.99 6.78
CA VAL A 114 6.62 14.76 6.84
C VAL A 114 6.16 14.64 8.28
N ASP A 115 4.97 15.16 8.57
CA ASP A 115 4.43 15.21 9.93
C ASP A 115 4.08 13.85 10.50
N TRP A 116 3.74 12.89 9.64
CA TRP A 116 3.31 11.54 10.05
C TRP A 116 4.47 10.59 10.38
N ASP A 117 5.70 10.92 10.01
CA ASP A 117 6.92 10.19 10.37
C ASP A 117 8.11 11.15 10.40
N PRO A 118 8.23 11.99 11.44
CA PRO A 118 9.30 12.97 11.53
C PRO A 118 10.70 12.33 11.47
N GLY A 119 11.51 12.78 10.52
CA GLY A 119 12.85 12.24 10.29
C GLY A 119 12.89 10.90 9.57
N ARG A 120 11.77 10.44 9.00
CA ARG A 120 11.70 9.20 8.22
C ARG A 120 12.38 8.01 8.91
N LYS A 121 11.97 7.72 10.12
CA LYS A 121 12.52 6.62 10.91
C LYS A 121 11.91 5.27 10.57
N TYR A 122 10.64 5.26 10.15
CA TYR A 122 9.83 4.07 9.97
C TYR A 122 9.42 3.82 8.53
N SER A 123 9.31 4.88 7.71
CA SER A 123 8.68 4.79 6.40
C SER A 123 9.44 5.51 5.30
N VAL A 124 9.24 5.05 4.07
CA VAL A 124 9.67 5.69 2.83
C VAL A 124 8.47 5.75 1.88
N PRO A 125 8.32 6.78 1.03
CA PRO A 125 7.19 6.85 0.12
C PRO A 125 7.26 5.73 -0.93
N TRP A 126 6.14 5.01 -1.12
CA TRP A 126 5.97 4.05 -2.21
C TRP A 126 5.46 4.75 -3.47
N GLN A 127 4.34 5.41 -3.34
CA GLN A 127 3.75 6.27 -4.38
C GLN A 127 2.83 7.32 -3.76
N TRP A 128 2.39 8.25 -4.56
CA TRP A 128 1.36 9.22 -4.20
C TRP A 128 0.35 9.36 -5.35
N GLY A 129 -0.84 9.84 -5.03
CA GLY A 129 -1.89 10.07 -5.99
C GLY A 129 -2.98 10.96 -5.43
N SER A 130 -4.05 11.11 -6.20
CA SER A 130 -5.28 11.76 -5.79
C SER A 130 -6.45 10.80 -5.95
N THR A 131 -7.42 10.91 -5.04
CA THR A 131 -8.69 10.20 -5.11
C THR A 131 -9.76 11.14 -5.61
N GLY A 132 -10.57 10.70 -6.55
CA GLY A 132 -11.61 11.50 -7.18
C GLY A 132 -12.75 10.66 -7.70
N VAL A 133 -13.72 11.33 -8.31
CA VAL A 133 -14.85 10.68 -8.99
C VAL A 133 -14.48 10.46 -10.45
N VAL A 134 -14.65 9.24 -10.93
CA VAL A 134 -14.48 8.88 -12.34
C VAL A 134 -15.85 8.60 -12.93
N VAL A 135 -16.15 9.19 -14.09
CA VAL A 135 -17.45 9.05 -14.77
C VAL A 135 -17.23 8.50 -16.17
N ASN A 136 -17.98 7.47 -16.53
CA ASN A 136 -18.03 6.99 -17.91
C ASN A 136 -19.02 7.88 -18.69
N THR A 137 -18.49 8.88 -19.41
CA THR A 137 -19.26 9.85 -20.17
C THR A 137 -19.96 9.25 -21.40
N LYS A 138 -19.69 8.00 -21.73
CA LYS A 138 -20.44 7.27 -22.77
C LYS A 138 -21.87 6.93 -22.31
N TYR A 139 -22.08 6.77 -21.01
CA TYR A 139 -23.34 6.35 -20.41
C TYR A 139 -24.00 7.41 -19.53
N TYR A 140 -23.30 8.48 -19.18
CA TYR A 140 -23.82 9.57 -18.37
C TYR A 140 -23.47 10.92 -18.98
N ASN A 141 -24.50 11.72 -19.28
CA ASN A 141 -24.37 13.03 -19.91
C ASN A 141 -24.82 14.20 -19.01
N GLY A 142 -25.06 13.95 -17.72
CA GLY A 142 -25.42 14.97 -16.75
C GLY A 142 -24.21 15.77 -16.25
N ASP A 143 -24.39 16.54 -15.18
CA ASP A 143 -23.31 17.34 -14.59
C ASP A 143 -22.26 16.42 -13.93
N ILE A 144 -21.03 16.48 -14.44
CA ILE A 144 -19.89 15.72 -13.94
C ILE A 144 -18.97 16.54 -13.03
N ASN A 145 -19.29 17.82 -12.76
CA ASN A 145 -18.47 18.73 -11.97
C ASN A 145 -18.97 18.86 -10.51
N THR A 146 -19.67 17.86 -10.02
CA THR A 146 -20.23 17.87 -8.67
C THR A 146 -20.11 16.53 -7.97
N SER A 147 -19.78 16.56 -6.68
CA SER A 147 -19.80 15.35 -5.83
C SER A 147 -21.24 14.89 -5.51
N ALA A 148 -22.26 15.63 -5.89
CA ALA A 148 -23.65 15.18 -5.78
C ALA A 148 -23.88 13.86 -6.54
N MET A 149 -23.15 13.61 -7.61
CA MET A 149 -23.24 12.37 -8.39
C MET A 149 -23.19 11.09 -7.54
N TRP A 150 -22.49 11.09 -6.43
CA TRP A 150 -22.37 9.92 -5.59
C TRP A 150 -22.95 10.10 -4.18
N LEU A 151 -23.10 11.36 -3.71
CA LEU A 151 -23.67 11.69 -2.38
C LEU A 151 -25.17 11.97 -2.39
N ASP A 152 -25.68 12.52 -3.48
CA ASP A 152 -27.11 12.78 -3.73
C ASP A 152 -27.41 12.50 -5.20
N PRO A 153 -27.27 11.24 -5.63
CA PRO A 153 -27.26 10.89 -7.04
C PRO A 153 -28.61 11.09 -7.72
N PRO A 154 -28.60 11.61 -8.96
CA PRO A 154 -29.79 11.62 -9.79
C PRO A 154 -30.27 10.20 -10.06
N ASP A 155 -31.55 10.02 -10.37
CA ASP A 155 -32.16 8.70 -10.51
C ASP A 155 -31.46 7.80 -11.53
N GLU A 156 -30.92 8.38 -12.59
CA GLU A 156 -30.18 7.63 -13.64
C GLU A 156 -28.85 7.03 -13.17
N LEU A 157 -28.26 7.54 -12.08
CA LEU A 157 -27.04 6.99 -11.50
C LEU A 157 -27.29 6.04 -10.33
N LYS A 158 -28.51 5.98 -9.79
CA LYS A 158 -28.84 5.07 -8.69
C LYS A 158 -28.61 3.61 -9.10
N GLY A 159 -27.92 2.87 -8.24
CA GLY A 159 -27.54 1.48 -8.52
C GLY A 159 -26.37 1.28 -9.50
N LYS A 160 -25.71 2.38 -9.92
CA LYS A 160 -24.58 2.34 -10.88
C LYS A 160 -23.29 2.92 -10.32
N ILE A 161 -23.26 3.25 -9.05
CA ILE A 161 -22.12 3.90 -8.39
C ILE A 161 -21.35 2.87 -7.58
N ASN A 162 -20.07 2.70 -7.88
CA ASN A 162 -19.15 1.96 -7.02
C ASN A 162 -18.30 2.93 -6.23
N VAL A 163 -18.17 2.70 -4.94
CA VAL A 163 -17.35 3.51 -4.02
C VAL A 163 -16.17 2.68 -3.54
N VAL A 164 -14.99 3.27 -3.53
CA VAL A 164 -13.80 2.62 -2.98
C VAL A 164 -13.96 2.52 -1.45
N PRO A 165 -13.72 1.35 -0.83
CA PRO A 165 -13.91 1.14 0.61
C PRO A 165 -12.76 1.72 1.46
N GLU A 166 -12.30 2.92 1.13
CA GLU A 166 -11.27 3.63 1.89
C GLU A 166 -11.91 4.76 2.69
N MET A 167 -11.98 4.58 4.00
CA MET A 167 -12.68 5.48 4.91
C MET A 167 -12.16 6.92 4.85
N GLY A 168 -10.84 7.11 4.80
CA GLY A 168 -10.22 8.44 4.78
C GLY A 168 -10.65 9.24 3.56
N ASP A 169 -10.62 8.62 2.39
CA ASP A 169 -10.98 9.26 1.11
C ASP A 169 -12.48 9.58 1.05
N VAL A 170 -13.32 8.60 1.37
CA VAL A 170 -14.78 8.76 1.38
C VAL A 170 -15.22 9.86 2.34
N MET A 171 -14.66 9.87 3.55
CA MET A 171 -14.98 10.89 4.57
C MET A 171 -14.51 12.27 4.12
N ASN A 172 -13.30 12.43 3.63
CA ASN A 172 -12.76 13.72 3.23
C ASN A 172 -13.52 14.33 2.04
N LEU A 173 -13.83 13.52 1.02
CA LEU A 173 -14.65 13.99 -0.10
C LEU A 173 -16.05 14.41 0.34
N ALA A 174 -16.67 13.66 1.26
CA ALA A 174 -17.98 14.02 1.80
C ALA A 174 -17.91 15.25 2.71
N ILE A 175 -16.88 15.41 3.52
CA ILE A 175 -16.65 16.60 4.35
C ILE A 175 -16.61 17.86 3.47
N MET A 176 -15.82 17.83 2.39
CA MET A 176 -15.72 18.95 1.44
C MET A 176 -17.07 19.24 0.78
N TYR A 177 -17.81 18.22 0.36
CA TYR A 177 -19.14 18.40 -0.23
C TYR A 177 -20.12 19.08 0.72
N TYR A 178 -20.08 18.75 2.01
CA TYR A 178 -20.94 19.34 3.04
C TYR A 178 -20.39 20.65 3.62
N GLY A 179 -19.33 21.21 3.05
CA GLY A 179 -18.77 22.53 3.38
C GLY A 179 -17.88 22.56 4.60
N GLY A 180 -17.26 21.43 4.96
CA GLY A 180 -16.25 21.34 6.01
C GLY A 180 -14.83 21.33 5.46
N ASP A 181 -13.87 21.60 6.34
CA ASP A 181 -12.45 21.45 6.04
C ASP A 181 -12.01 20.00 6.20
N VAL A 182 -11.10 19.54 5.34
CA VAL A 182 -10.50 18.20 5.43
C VAL A 182 -9.89 18.00 6.82
N CYS A 183 -10.11 16.83 7.40
CA CYS A 183 -9.69 16.47 8.75
C CYS A 183 -10.38 17.28 9.87
N THR A 184 -11.54 17.87 9.61
CA THR A 184 -12.30 18.60 10.65
C THR A 184 -12.66 17.72 11.84
N GLY A 185 -12.55 18.31 13.06
CA GLY A 185 -13.08 17.73 14.30
C GLY A 185 -14.48 18.22 14.68
N ASP A 186 -15.12 19.08 13.83
CA ASP A 186 -16.45 19.61 14.11
C ASP A 186 -17.51 18.52 14.05
N LYS A 187 -18.09 18.21 15.21
CA LYS A 187 -19.11 17.16 15.36
C LYS A 187 -20.38 17.44 14.58
N THR A 188 -20.71 18.70 14.31
CA THR A 188 -21.88 19.09 13.52
C THR A 188 -21.68 18.71 12.07
N VAL A 189 -20.51 19.05 11.52
CA VAL A 189 -20.11 18.65 10.15
C VAL A 189 -20.06 17.12 10.05
N LEU A 190 -19.36 16.47 10.97
CA LEU A 190 -19.22 14.99 10.96
C LEU A 190 -20.58 14.27 11.07
N LYS A 191 -21.53 14.80 11.85
CA LYS A 191 -22.88 14.25 11.90
C LYS A 191 -23.59 14.39 10.56
N LYS A 192 -23.50 15.57 9.91
CA LYS A 192 -24.09 15.82 8.59
C LYS A 192 -23.49 14.88 7.53
N VAL A 193 -22.17 14.71 7.55
CA VAL A 193 -21.45 13.77 6.66
C VAL A 193 -21.94 12.34 6.87
N ARG A 194 -21.99 11.87 8.12
CA ARG A 194 -22.49 10.53 8.45
C ARG A 194 -23.91 10.32 7.92
N ASP A 195 -24.80 11.25 8.21
CA ASP A 195 -26.21 11.12 7.82
C ASP A 195 -26.35 11.13 6.29
N GLY A 196 -25.57 11.97 5.58
CA GLY A 196 -25.51 12.00 4.14
C GLY A 196 -24.95 10.71 3.52
N LEU A 197 -23.85 10.18 4.04
CA LEU A 197 -23.28 8.92 3.57
C LEU A 197 -24.23 7.72 3.79
N VAL A 198 -24.93 7.67 4.93
CA VAL A 198 -25.94 6.65 5.20
C VAL A 198 -27.10 6.73 4.20
N ALA A 199 -27.52 7.94 3.83
CA ALA A 199 -28.54 8.14 2.80
C ALA A 199 -28.04 7.73 1.41
N ALA A 200 -26.85 8.19 1.03
CA ALA A 200 -26.23 7.92 -0.27
C ALA A 200 -25.98 6.43 -0.53
N LYS A 201 -25.51 5.71 0.49
CA LYS A 201 -25.18 4.27 0.40
C LYS A 201 -26.33 3.41 -0.14
N LYS A 202 -27.58 3.82 0.08
CA LYS A 202 -28.76 3.09 -0.42
C LYS A 202 -28.85 3.10 -1.95
N HIS A 203 -28.16 4.02 -2.60
CA HIS A 203 -28.16 4.24 -4.03
C HIS A 203 -26.89 3.75 -4.72
N TRP A 204 -25.92 3.23 -3.96
CA TRP A 204 -24.69 2.67 -4.52
C TRP A 204 -24.91 1.23 -4.99
N LEU A 205 -24.23 0.85 -6.06
CA LEU A 205 -24.10 -0.53 -6.51
C LEU A 205 -23.32 -1.36 -5.49
N GLY A 206 -22.24 -0.79 -4.96
CA GLY A 206 -21.40 -1.44 -3.98
C GLY A 206 -20.25 -0.56 -3.49
N MET A 207 -19.49 -1.15 -2.58
CA MET A 207 -18.22 -0.63 -2.11
C MET A 207 -17.17 -1.71 -2.36
N ASP A 208 -16.39 -1.57 -3.43
CA ASP A 208 -15.45 -2.60 -3.86
C ASP A 208 -14.29 -1.97 -4.61
N TYR A 209 -13.08 -2.26 -4.16
CA TYR A 209 -11.84 -1.81 -4.81
C TYR A 209 -11.60 -2.53 -6.13
N GLY A 210 -11.94 -3.81 -6.23
CA GLY A 210 -11.74 -4.63 -7.43
C GLY A 210 -12.56 -4.19 -8.64
N ASN A 211 -13.67 -3.46 -8.44
CA ASN A 211 -14.49 -2.94 -9.54
C ASN A 211 -13.80 -1.83 -10.36
N LEU A 212 -12.70 -1.25 -9.88
CA LEU A 212 -11.92 -0.27 -10.65
C LEU A 212 -11.40 -0.85 -11.97
N GLU A 213 -10.98 -2.12 -11.98
CA GLU A 213 -10.53 -2.78 -13.20
C GLU A 213 -11.66 -3.01 -14.19
N LYS A 214 -12.85 -3.39 -13.69
CA LYS A 214 -14.04 -3.57 -14.53
C LYS A 214 -14.45 -2.26 -15.19
N PHE A 215 -14.46 -1.19 -14.38
CA PHE A 215 -14.76 0.15 -14.90
C PHE A 215 -13.77 0.57 -16.01
N ALA A 216 -12.47 0.30 -15.84
CA ALA A 216 -11.45 0.61 -16.83
C ALA A 216 -11.59 -0.24 -18.12
N LYS A 217 -12.16 -1.44 -18.03
CA LYS A 217 -12.42 -2.34 -19.17
C LYS A 217 -13.79 -2.13 -19.80
N GLU A 218 -14.60 -1.21 -19.29
CA GLU A 218 -15.99 -0.95 -19.69
C GLU A 218 -16.93 -2.18 -19.51
N ASP A 219 -16.63 -3.03 -18.52
CA ASP A 219 -17.45 -4.22 -18.18
C ASP A 219 -18.64 -3.85 -17.26
#